data_5a0858dc0449a32bbf5abfbbeff9a1b0
#
_entry.id   5a0858dc0449a32bbf5abfbbeff9a1b0
#
_cell.length_a   1.000
_cell.length_b   1.000
_cell.length_c   1.000
_cell.angle_alpha   90.00
_cell.angle_beta   90.00
_cell.angle_gamma   90.00
#
_symmetry.space_group_name_H-M   'P 1'
#
loop_
_entity.id
_entity.type
_entity.pdbx_description
1 polymer ?
#
loop_
_entity_poly.entity_id
_entity_poly.type
_entity_poly.pdbx_seq_one_letter_code
_entity_poly.pdbx_strand_id
1 'polypeptide(L)'
;MMSLIAGSAVLTLFAQVRHSEPQIPVRPTLEEEGSFSMILIPDPQSQIKFAANQPLFELMTAWVAQNIDRLRIRAALFTGDMVEQNDQLTGGDPAHFHNGDQTSRQQWSAVSRALERLDGRIPYIVCQGNHDVGYVAAENRLSMMPQYIYPERNTEIIAHLAAVGLNHENVHTLENAAYEFHDAAWGDLLVIAFEFAPRDEALDWARGLIESEKYRNHRVIVLTHSFLDTDGSRKKGESYKLTPRNWPQAVWEKLVYPSKNICLVLCGHTGTPPKIDMEGGADGVAGIDYRTTSAYRVDRAADGRRIPQMMFNSQAGDGGWFGNGGDCWLRILEFRPDGRTIGVRTFSPLFALSRITARNAWRTADYDRFDIRIDDLKK
;
A
#
# COMPACT_ATOMS: atom_id res chain seq x y z
N MET A 1 -71.62 30.21 -41.72
CA MET A 1 -70.90 29.00 -41.39
C MET A 1 -69.39 29.33 -41.46
N MET A 2 -68.82 29.71 -40.27
CA MET A 2 -67.39 30.02 -40.14
C MET A 2 -66.72 28.81 -39.50
N SER A 3 -65.77 28.19 -40.22
CA SER A 3 -64.97 27.07 -39.71
C SER A 3 -63.73 27.61 -39.01
N LEU A 4 -63.60 27.34 -37.69
CA LEU A 4 -62.40 27.63 -36.94
C LEU A 4 -61.41 26.49 -37.16
N ILE A 5 -60.24 26.82 -37.69
CA ILE A 5 -59.09 25.92 -37.74
C ILE A 5 -58.27 26.21 -36.48
N ALA A 6 -58.24 25.23 -35.56
CA ALA A 6 -57.37 25.26 -34.40
C ALA A 6 -55.97 24.72 -34.79
N GLY A 7 -55.00 25.60 -34.83
CA GLY A 7 -53.58 25.22 -35.01
C GLY A 7 -52.95 24.75 -33.70
N SER A 8 -52.62 23.48 -33.63
CA SER A 8 -51.83 22.95 -32.52
C SER A 8 -50.33 23.26 -32.71
N ALA A 9 -49.79 24.16 -31.89
CA ALA A 9 -48.38 24.42 -31.79
C ALA A 9 -47.68 23.27 -30.99
N VAL A 10 -46.91 22.43 -31.64
CA VAL A 10 -46.06 21.47 -30.99
C VAL A 10 -44.79 22.18 -30.54
N LEU A 11 -44.70 22.43 -29.23
CA LEU A 11 -43.43 22.88 -28.60
C LEU A 11 -42.47 21.73 -28.58
N THR A 12 -41.45 21.70 -29.46
CA THR A 12 -40.35 20.80 -29.38
C THR A 12 -39.32 21.33 -28.38
N LEU A 13 -39.32 20.75 -27.19
CA LEU A 13 -38.26 20.99 -26.19
C LEU A 13 -37.01 20.31 -26.69
N PHE A 14 -36.08 21.01 -27.27
CA PHE A 14 -34.71 20.57 -27.43
C PHE A 14 -34.03 20.66 -26.08
N ALA A 15 -33.87 19.52 -25.40
CA ALA A 15 -32.96 19.42 -24.28
C ALA A 15 -31.54 19.69 -24.84
N GLN A 16 -31.00 20.87 -24.57
CA GLN A 16 -29.58 21.14 -24.82
C GLN A 16 -28.78 20.19 -23.91
N VAL A 17 -28.25 19.12 -24.49
CA VAL A 17 -27.18 18.34 -23.87
C VAL A 17 -26.00 19.29 -23.77
N ARG A 18 -25.79 19.86 -22.58
CA ARG A 18 -24.54 20.56 -22.29
C ARG A 18 -23.44 19.51 -22.41
N HIS A 19 -22.73 19.50 -23.52
CA HIS A 19 -21.43 18.86 -23.58
C HIS A 19 -20.55 19.61 -22.58
N SER A 20 -20.38 19.02 -21.38
CA SER A 20 -19.34 19.48 -20.47
C SER A 20 -18.02 19.42 -21.22
N GLU A 21 -17.24 20.50 -21.17
CA GLU A 21 -15.89 20.52 -21.73
C GLU A 21 -15.11 19.25 -21.31
N PRO A 22 -14.26 18.72 -22.19
CA PRO A 22 -13.48 17.54 -21.88
C PRO A 22 -12.62 17.81 -20.65
N GLN A 23 -13.04 17.27 -19.50
CA GLN A 23 -12.21 17.34 -18.29
C GLN A 23 -10.90 16.63 -18.57
N ILE A 24 -9.80 17.36 -18.38
CA ILE A 24 -8.44 16.81 -18.47
C ILE A 24 -8.36 15.69 -17.44
N PRO A 25 -7.77 14.52 -17.77
CA PRO A 25 -7.55 13.46 -16.79
C PRO A 25 -6.88 14.01 -15.54
N VAL A 26 -7.34 13.59 -14.36
CA VAL A 26 -6.76 14.03 -13.09
C VAL A 26 -5.30 13.58 -13.04
N ARG A 27 -4.42 14.56 -12.95
CA ARG A 27 -2.97 14.32 -12.89
C ARG A 27 -2.44 14.84 -11.55
N PRO A 28 -2.18 13.96 -10.57
CA PRO A 28 -1.58 14.37 -9.30
C PRO A 28 -0.26 15.10 -9.49
N THR A 29 -0.03 16.10 -8.66
CA THR A 29 1.24 16.84 -8.53
C THR A 29 1.68 16.80 -7.07
N LEU A 30 2.95 17.07 -6.80
CA LEU A 30 3.40 17.37 -5.45
C LEU A 30 2.78 18.69 -5.01
N GLU A 31 2.48 18.83 -3.71
CA GLU A 31 1.86 20.02 -3.13
C GLU A 31 2.89 21.11 -2.82
N GLU A 32 4.14 20.71 -2.51
CA GLU A 32 5.23 21.65 -2.24
C GLU A 32 6.41 21.43 -3.20
N GLU A 33 6.94 22.53 -3.72
CA GLU A 33 8.17 22.51 -4.52
C GLU A 33 9.34 22.00 -3.67
N GLY A 34 10.18 21.15 -4.25
CA GLY A 34 11.29 20.52 -3.52
C GLY A 34 10.94 19.19 -2.86
N SER A 35 9.65 18.84 -2.71
CA SER A 35 9.22 17.53 -2.22
C SER A 35 9.65 16.39 -3.15
N PHE A 36 9.71 15.18 -2.60
CA PHE A 36 9.69 13.93 -3.33
C PHE A 36 8.59 13.02 -2.77
N SER A 37 8.30 11.90 -3.43
CA SER A 37 7.30 10.97 -2.93
C SER A 37 7.78 9.52 -2.90
N MET A 38 7.10 8.71 -2.08
CA MET A 38 7.04 7.26 -2.17
C MET A 38 5.57 6.85 -2.32
N ILE A 39 5.31 5.80 -3.09
CA ILE A 39 3.94 5.34 -3.33
C ILE A 39 3.71 4.10 -2.49
N LEU A 40 2.71 4.13 -1.61
CA LEU A 40 2.28 2.98 -0.83
C LEU A 40 1.13 2.27 -1.55
N ILE A 41 1.36 1.03 -1.94
CA ILE A 41 0.40 0.16 -2.60
C ILE A 41 -0.01 -0.91 -1.59
N PRO A 42 -1.31 -0.95 -1.21
CA PRO A 42 -1.79 -1.94 -0.26
C PRO A 42 -1.98 -3.29 -0.93
N ASP A 43 -2.14 -4.30 -0.14
CA ASP A 43 -2.36 -5.72 -0.38
C ASP A 43 -3.09 -6.03 -1.71
N PRO A 44 -2.37 -6.37 -2.80
CA PRO A 44 -2.97 -6.54 -4.13
C PRO A 44 -3.62 -7.92 -4.36
N GLN A 45 -3.61 -8.82 -3.38
CA GLN A 45 -4.06 -10.21 -3.54
C GLN A 45 -5.42 -10.36 -4.20
N SER A 46 -6.40 -9.52 -3.86
CA SER A 46 -7.74 -9.59 -4.47
C SER A 46 -7.76 -9.13 -5.93
N GLN A 47 -6.78 -8.34 -6.37
CA GLN A 47 -6.57 -8.02 -7.78
C GLN A 47 -5.88 -9.19 -8.52
N ILE A 48 -5.03 -9.93 -7.82
CA ILE A 48 -4.18 -10.96 -8.43
C ILE A 48 -4.87 -12.32 -8.54
N LYS A 49 -5.69 -12.69 -7.55
CA LYS A 49 -6.33 -14.01 -7.47
C LYS A 49 -7.32 -14.31 -8.60
N PHE A 50 -7.89 -13.30 -9.22
CA PHE A 50 -8.79 -13.44 -10.38
C PHE A 50 -8.11 -12.90 -11.65
N ALA A 51 -8.05 -13.72 -12.72
CA ALA A 51 -7.48 -13.31 -13.99
C ALA A 51 -8.10 -12.01 -14.53
N ALA A 52 -9.41 -11.83 -14.35
CA ALA A 52 -10.15 -10.64 -14.79
C ALA A 52 -9.70 -9.35 -14.07
N ASN A 53 -9.17 -9.45 -12.85
CA ASN A 53 -8.75 -8.30 -12.03
C ASN A 53 -7.27 -7.95 -12.21
N GLN A 54 -6.42 -8.87 -12.70
CA GLN A 54 -4.98 -8.65 -12.85
C GLN A 54 -4.61 -7.36 -13.62
N PRO A 55 -5.35 -6.95 -14.68
CA PRO A 55 -5.11 -5.66 -15.33
C PRO A 55 -5.20 -4.44 -14.41
N LEU A 56 -5.91 -4.52 -13.29
CA LEU A 56 -6.01 -3.43 -12.32
C LEU A 56 -4.70 -3.23 -11.54
N PHE A 57 -4.04 -4.31 -11.15
CA PHE A 57 -2.71 -4.22 -10.54
C PHE A 57 -1.66 -3.73 -11.55
N GLU A 58 -1.74 -4.20 -12.79
CA GLU A 58 -0.91 -3.69 -13.88
C GLU A 58 -1.15 -2.18 -14.13
N LEU A 59 -2.38 -1.70 -14.02
CA LEU A 59 -2.70 -0.28 -14.08
C LEU A 59 -2.01 0.52 -12.96
N MET A 60 -2.01 0.01 -11.72
CA MET A 60 -1.36 0.69 -10.59
C MET A 60 0.14 0.83 -10.84
N THR A 61 0.83 -0.24 -11.23
CA THR A 61 2.27 -0.18 -11.52
C THR A 61 2.59 0.66 -12.75
N ALA A 62 1.77 0.62 -13.80
CA ALA A 62 1.89 1.49 -14.98
C ALA A 62 1.71 2.96 -14.61
N TRP A 63 0.74 3.28 -13.75
CA TRP A 63 0.53 4.63 -13.27
C TRP A 63 1.73 5.13 -12.47
N VAL A 64 2.29 4.32 -11.57
CA VAL A 64 3.52 4.66 -10.85
C VAL A 64 4.63 4.96 -11.84
N ALA A 65 4.88 4.06 -12.79
CA ALA A 65 5.91 4.22 -13.82
C ALA A 65 5.75 5.50 -14.65
N GLN A 66 4.53 5.90 -14.99
CA GLN A 66 4.25 7.11 -15.75
C GLN A 66 4.42 8.41 -14.95
N ASN A 67 4.40 8.33 -13.62
CA ASN A 67 4.43 9.48 -12.74
C ASN A 67 5.74 9.67 -11.97
N ILE A 68 6.78 8.85 -12.25
CA ILE A 68 8.07 8.91 -11.57
C ILE A 68 8.62 10.33 -11.55
N ASP A 69 8.76 10.96 -12.70
CA ASP A 69 9.35 12.30 -12.80
C ASP A 69 8.45 13.38 -12.18
N ARG A 70 7.15 13.36 -12.51
CA ARG A 70 6.22 14.40 -12.05
C ARG A 70 6.01 14.42 -10.54
N LEU A 71 5.95 13.25 -9.92
CA LEU A 71 5.81 13.08 -8.47
C LEU A 71 7.15 12.84 -7.78
N ARG A 72 8.26 12.89 -8.52
CA ARG A 72 9.60 12.58 -8.00
C ARG A 72 9.59 11.32 -7.15
N ILE A 73 8.98 10.24 -7.69
CA ILE A 73 8.81 8.98 -6.97
C ILE A 73 10.16 8.32 -6.80
N ARG A 74 10.55 8.02 -5.56
CA ARG A 74 11.82 7.36 -5.23
C ARG A 74 11.68 5.88 -4.97
N ALA A 75 10.51 5.42 -4.56
CA ALA A 75 10.23 4.00 -4.34
C ALA A 75 8.71 3.70 -4.43
N ALA A 76 8.38 2.47 -4.80
CA ALA A 76 7.06 1.89 -4.57
C ALA A 76 7.14 0.93 -3.36
N LEU A 77 6.29 1.16 -2.36
CA LEU A 77 6.22 0.38 -1.12
C LEU A 77 4.99 -0.51 -1.17
N PHE A 78 5.16 -1.81 -0.98
CA PHE A 78 4.07 -2.79 -0.98
C PHE A 78 3.92 -3.39 0.42
N THR A 79 2.70 -3.36 0.93
CA THR A 79 2.41 -3.80 2.31
C THR A 79 2.29 -5.32 2.48
N GLY A 80 2.64 -6.11 1.45
CA GLY A 80 2.54 -7.57 1.45
C GLY A 80 1.25 -8.08 0.85
N ASP A 81 0.99 -9.37 1.05
CA ASP A 81 -0.13 -10.08 0.43
C ASP A 81 -0.17 -9.85 -1.08
N MET A 82 0.99 -10.08 -1.71
CA MET A 82 1.17 -9.92 -3.16
C MET A 82 0.32 -10.93 -3.93
N VAL A 83 0.04 -12.07 -3.33
CA VAL A 83 -0.81 -13.15 -3.85
C VAL A 83 -1.86 -13.55 -2.81
N GLU A 84 -2.92 -14.23 -3.21
CA GLU A 84 -3.94 -14.78 -2.29
C GLU A 84 -3.51 -16.10 -1.68
N GLN A 85 -2.66 -16.84 -2.38
CA GLN A 85 -2.15 -18.15 -1.94
C GLN A 85 -0.75 -18.37 -2.50
N ASN A 86 0.17 -18.71 -1.61
CA ASN A 86 1.58 -18.78 -1.97
C ASN A 86 1.93 -20.05 -2.78
N ASP A 87 1.46 -21.23 -2.40
CA ASP A 87 1.87 -22.52 -3.01
C ASP A 87 0.71 -23.49 -3.18
N GLN A 88 -0.29 -23.12 -3.99
CA GLN A 88 -1.41 -23.96 -4.39
C GLN A 88 -1.38 -24.24 -5.88
N LEU A 89 -1.49 -25.50 -6.26
CA LEU A 89 -1.47 -25.94 -7.66
C LEU A 89 -2.86 -25.84 -8.33
N THR A 90 -3.93 -25.74 -7.54
CA THR A 90 -5.30 -25.66 -8.04
C THR A 90 -5.86 -24.27 -7.81
N GLY A 91 -6.25 -23.62 -8.90
CA GLY A 91 -7.09 -22.43 -8.87
C GLY A 91 -8.54 -22.83 -9.20
N GLY A 92 -9.50 -22.05 -8.76
CA GLY A 92 -10.88 -22.19 -9.23
C GLY A 92 -11.64 -23.41 -8.70
N ASP A 93 -11.25 -23.98 -7.57
CA ASP A 93 -12.10 -24.96 -6.89
C ASP A 93 -13.42 -24.27 -6.47
N PRO A 94 -14.60 -24.72 -6.95
CA PRO A 94 -15.87 -24.13 -6.57
C PRO A 94 -16.12 -24.13 -5.05
N ALA A 95 -15.52 -25.09 -4.30
CA ALA A 95 -15.59 -25.12 -2.85
C ALA A 95 -14.69 -24.05 -2.17
N HIS A 96 -13.70 -23.53 -2.90
CA HIS A 96 -12.72 -22.54 -2.42
C HIS A 96 -12.61 -21.35 -3.37
N PHE A 97 -13.72 -20.95 -3.98
CA PHE A 97 -13.76 -19.83 -4.94
C PHE A 97 -13.22 -18.52 -4.39
N HIS A 98 -13.26 -18.32 -3.07
CA HIS A 98 -12.65 -17.18 -2.40
C HIS A 98 -11.13 -17.07 -2.64
N ASN A 99 -10.44 -18.17 -2.95
CA ASN A 99 -9.02 -18.19 -3.31
C ASN A 99 -8.75 -17.76 -4.76
N GLY A 100 -9.80 -17.47 -5.54
CA GLY A 100 -9.70 -17.03 -6.91
C GLY A 100 -9.69 -18.16 -7.95
N ASP A 101 -9.48 -17.78 -9.21
CA ASP A 101 -9.45 -18.69 -10.37
C ASP A 101 -8.03 -18.98 -10.88
N GLN A 102 -7.00 -18.48 -10.17
CA GLN A 102 -5.61 -18.60 -10.56
C GLN A 102 -4.83 -19.48 -9.59
N THR A 103 -3.97 -20.36 -10.11
CA THR A 103 -2.97 -21.07 -9.30
C THR A 103 -1.95 -20.09 -8.70
N SER A 104 -1.24 -20.48 -7.66
CA SER A 104 -0.20 -19.67 -7.04
C SER A 104 0.87 -19.21 -8.05
N ARG A 105 1.30 -20.10 -8.95
CA ARG A 105 2.27 -19.76 -10.00
C ARG A 105 1.73 -18.72 -10.99
N GLN A 106 0.46 -18.79 -11.34
CA GLN A 106 -0.18 -17.78 -12.19
C GLN A 106 -0.27 -16.43 -11.47
N GLN A 107 -0.60 -16.45 -10.17
CA GLN A 107 -0.65 -15.25 -9.34
C GLN A 107 0.74 -14.61 -9.22
N TRP A 108 1.78 -15.35 -8.84
CA TRP A 108 3.15 -14.85 -8.77
C TRP A 108 3.67 -14.35 -10.12
N SER A 109 3.34 -15.05 -11.20
CA SER A 109 3.70 -14.59 -12.56
C SER A 109 3.01 -13.29 -12.93
N ALA A 110 1.76 -13.06 -12.50
CA ALA A 110 1.04 -11.81 -12.72
C ALA A 110 1.67 -10.67 -11.92
N VAL A 111 2.02 -10.91 -10.65
CA VAL A 111 2.79 -9.96 -9.83
C VAL A 111 4.09 -9.59 -10.51
N SER A 112 4.88 -10.60 -10.90
CA SER A 112 6.15 -10.40 -11.60
C SER A 112 6.00 -9.54 -12.85
N ARG A 113 5.06 -9.85 -13.71
CA ARG A 113 4.78 -9.09 -14.95
C ARG A 113 4.37 -7.64 -14.66
N ALA A 114 3.59 -7.40 -13.61
CA ALA A 114 3.22 -6.03 -13.24
C ALA A 114 4.41 -5.22 -12.74
N LEU A 115 5.32 -5.85 -11.95
CA LEU A 115 6.53 -5.19 -11.43
C LEU A 115 7.57 -4.88 -12.51
N GLU A 116 7.59 -5.61 -13.64
CA GLU A 116 8.49 -5.33 -14.78
C GLU A 116 8.43 -3.87 -15.27
N ARG A 117 7.29 -3.19 -15.08
CA ARG A 117 7.14 -1.78 -15.45
C ARG A 117 7.99 -0.83 -14.62
N LEU A 118 8.45 -1.28 -13.47
CA LEU A 118 9.27 -0.53 -12.52
C LEU A 118 10.75 -0.92 -12.60
N ASP A 119 11.07 -2.07 -13.23
CA ASP A 119 12.45 -2.58 -13.35
C ASP A 119 13.34 -1.56 -14.08
N GLY A 120 14.50 -1.24 -13.51
CA GLY A 120 15.44 -0.26 -14.02
C GLY A 120 14.97 1.20 -13.95
N ARG A 121 13.90 1.50 -13.21
CA ARG A 121 13.33 2.84 -13.10
C ARG A 121 13.24 3.36 -11.66
N ILE A 122 12.74 2.56 -10.74
CA ILE A 122 12.69 2.80 -9.29
C ILE A 122 12.75 1.48 -8.54
N PRO A 123 13.25 1.46 -7.30
CA PRO A 123 13.12 0.29 -6.46
C PRO A 123 11.66 0.09 -6.04
N TYR A 124 11.25 -1.17 -5.95
CA TYR A 124 10.05 -1.56 -5.24
C TYR A 124 10.44 -2.37 -4.02
N ILE A 125 9.85 -2.01 -2.89
CA ILE A 125 10.14 -2.57 -1.58
C ILE A 125 8.89 -3.31 -1.12
N VAL A 126 9.01 -4.62 -0.97
CA VAL A 126 7.90 -5.51 -0.62
C VAL A 126 8.16 -6.11 0.75
N CYS A 127 7.29 -5.87 1.74
CA CYS A 127 7.26 -6.72 2.92
C CYS A 127 6.41 -7.96 2.63
N GLN A 128 6.68 -9.06 3.32
CA GLN A 128 5.96 -10.30 3.12
C GLN A 128 4.67 -10.31 3.93
N GLY A 129 3.54 -10.65 3.29
CA GLY A 129 2.24 -10.84 3.94
C GLY A 129 1.99 -12.28 4.33
N ASN A 130 0.86 -12.52 5.02
CA ASN A 130 0.49 -13.86 5.45
C ASN A 130 0.10 -14.78 4.29
N HIS A 131 -0.39 -14.23 3.19
CA HIS A 131 -0.71 -14.97 1.98
C HIS A 131 0.51 -15.22 1.07
N ASP A 132 1.64 -14.57 1.35
CA ASP A 132 2.91 -14.76 0.63
C ASP A 132 3.73 -15.93 1.20
N VAL A 133 3.26 -16.61 2.27
CA VAL A 133 3.95 -17.70 2.94
C VAL A 133 3.01 -18.87 3.24
N GLY A 134 3.57 -20.07 3.36
CA GLY A 134 2.83 -21.30 3.58
C GLY A 134 2.20 -21.84 2.30
N TYR A 135 1.09 -22.51 2.39
CA TYR A 135 0.33 -22.99 1.24
C TYR A 135 -0.69 -21.95 0.79
N VAL A 136 -1.58 -21.55 1.69
CA VAL A 136 -2.61 -20.53 1.48
C VAL A 136 -2.27 -19.29 2.28
N ALA A 137 -2.17 -19.40 3.61
CA ALA A 137 -1.96 -18.26 4.47
C ALA A 137 -1.21 -18.64 5.77
N ALA A 138 0.09 -18.50 5.76
CA ALA A 138 0.98 -18.60 6.92
C ALA A 138 0.86 -19.90 7.74
N GLU A 139 0.68 -21.05 7.06
CA GLU A 139 0.74 -22.37 7.71
C GLU A 139 2.18 -22.72 8.12
N ASN A 140 3.16 -22.22 7.38
CA ASN A 140 4.59 -22.36 7.61
C ASN A 140 5.33 -21.12 7.08
N ARG A 141 6.67 -21.12 7.02
CA ARG A 141 7.48 -19.98 6.56
C ARG A 141 8.04 -20.13 5.14
N LEU A 142 7.70 -21.20 4.41
CA LEU A 142 8.12 -21.35 3.03
C LEU A 142 7.45 -20.32 2.14
N SER A 143 8.20 -19.71 1.24
CA SER A 143 7.68 -18.69 0.32
C SER A 143 8.21 -18.87 -1.09
N MET A 144 7.35 -18.63 -2.07
CA MET A 144 7.77 -18.52 -3.47
C MET A 144 8.23 -17.10 -3.83
N MET A 145 8.04 -16.12 -2.97
CA MET A 145 8.42 -14.72 -3.22
C MET A 145 9.85 -14.57 -3.74
N PRO A 146 10.91 -15.24 -3.16
CA PRO A 146 12.29 -15.09 -3.64
C PRO A 146 12.53 -15.57 -5.07
N GLN A 147 11.64 -16.37 -5.65
CA GLN A 147 11.74 -16.82 -7.05
C GLN A 147 11.29 -15.73 -8.04
N TYR A 148 10.52 -14.75 -7.59
CA TYR A 148 9.92 -13.70 -8.40
C TYR A 148 10.41 -12.32 -8.06
N ILE A 149 10.82 -12.09 -6.80
CA ILE A 149 11.29 -10.81 -6.26
C ILE A 149 12.67 -11.03 -5.63
N TYR A 150 13.72 -10.68 -6.38
CA TYR A 150 15.12 -10.87 -6.00
C TYR A 150 15.96 -9.66 -6.45
N PRO A 151 17.13 -9.42 -5.84
CA PRO A 151 17.90 -8.19 -6.10
C PRO A 151 18.26 -7.98 -7.57
N GLU A 152 18.76 -9.02 -8.24
CA GLU A 152 19.30 -8.91 -9.61
C GLU A 152 18.24 -8.64 -10.66
N ARG A 153 16.98 -8.79 -10.31
CA ARG A 153 15.85 -8.49 -11.18
C ARG A 153 15.77 -6.99 -11.53
N ASN A 154 16.07 -6.12 -10.57
CA ASN A 154 15.92 -4.69 -10.75
C ASN A 154 17.17 -3.94 -10.30
N THR A 155 17.84 -3.26 -11.22
CA THR A 155 19.07 -2.49 -10.95
C THR A 155 18.86 -1.42 -9.89
N GLU A 156 17.66 -0.86 -9.79
CA GLU A 156 17.33 0.14 -8.77
C GLU A 156 17.19 -0.49 -7.37
N ILE A 157 16.76 -1.76 -7.28
CA ILE A 157 16.84 -2.50 -6.01
C ILE A 157 18.31 -2.61 -5.59
N ILE A 158 19.19 -3.08 -6.47
CA ILE A 158 20.62 -3.21 -6.17
C ILE A 158 21.24 -1.87 -5.75
N ALA A 159 20.89 -0.78 -6.45
CA ALA A 159 21.44 0.55 -6.19
C ALA A 159 21.07 1.10 -4.81
N HIS A 160 19.91 0.70 -4.28
CA HIS A 160 19.40 1.16 -2.99
C HIS A 160 19.55 0.14 -1.86
N LEU A 161 19.89 -1.12 -2.17
CA LEU A 161 19.95 -2.20 -1.18
C LEU A 161 21.11 -1.97 -0.20
N ALA A 162 20.77 -1.66 1.05
CA ALA A 162 21.74 -1.40 2.11
C ALA A 162 22.21 -2.67 2.82
N ALA A 163 21.27 -3.59 3.08
CA ALA A 163 21.55 -4.86 3.74
C ALA A 163 20.40 -5.87 3.50
N VAL A 164 20.74 -7.15 3.61
CA VAL A 164 19.79 -8.26 3.50
C VAL A 164 19.94 -9.15 4.72
N GLY A 165 18.83 -9.46 5.39
CA GLY A 165 18.76 -10.43 6.47
C GLY A 165 18.64 -11.87 5.94
N LEU A 166 18.73 -12.82 6.84
CA LEU A 166 18.51 -14.24 6.54
C LEU A 166 16.99 -14.55 6.65
N ASN A 167 16.46 -15.30 5.71
CA ASN A 167 15.14 -15.90 5.84
C ASN A 167 15.19 -17.11 6.79
N HIS A 168 14.06 -17.81 6.96
CA HIS A 168 13.96 -18.96 7.85
C HIS A 168 14.81 -20.19 7.39
N GLU A 169 15.22 -20.23 6.13
CA GLU A 169 16.12 -21.26 5.57
C GLU A 169 17.59 -20.86 5.64
N ASN A 170 17.92 -19.76 6.32
CA ASN A 170 19.25 -19.17 6.41
C ASN A 170 19.82 -18.73 5.04
N VAL A 171 18.96 -18.24 4.16
CA VAL A 171 19.32 -17.69 2.85
C VAL A 171 19.09 -16.18 2.87
N HIS A 172 20.01 -15.43 2.25
CA HIS A 172 19.83 -13.99 2.02
C HIS A 172 18.80 -13.76 0.92
N THR A 173 17.62 -13.23 1.30
CA THR A 173 16.52 -12.91 0.38
C THR A 173 15.91 -11.54 0.71
N LEU A 174 15.11 -10.99 -0.19
CA LEU A 174 14.44 -9.71 0.07
C LEU A 174 13.28 -9.80 1.08
N GLU A 175 13.02 -10.97 1.67
CA GLU A 175 12.02 -11.15 2.74
C GLU A 175 12.34 -10.30 3.98
N ASN A 176 13.65 -10.10 4.25
CA ASN A 176 14.15 -9.17 5.27
C ASN A 176 15.22 -8.30 4.62
N ALA A 177 14.90 -7.08 4.25
CA ALA A 177 15.82 -6.23 3.49
C ALA A 177 15.71 -4.76 3.90
N ALA A 178 16.83 -4.04 3.80
CA ALA A 178 16.94 -2.62 4.09
C ALA A 178 17.40 -1.86 2.85
N TYR A 179 16.79 -0.69 2.61
CA TYR A 179 17.03 0.15 1.45
C TYR A 179 17.38 1.58 1.88
N GLU A 180 18.46 2.12 1.34
CA GLU A 180 19.01 3.43 1.72
C GLU A 180 18.64 4.50 0.68
N PHE A 181 18.19 5.66 1.14
CA PHE A 181 17.91 6.83 0.34
C PHE A 181 18.55 8.04 0.97
N HIS A 182 18.93 9.02 0.14
CA HIS A 182 19.49 10.28 0.59
C HIS A 182 18.69 11.47 0.06
N ASP A 183 18.45 12.45 0.92
CA ASP A 183 17.80 13.70 0.54
C ASP A 183 18.36 14.88 1.34
N ALA A 184 18.50 16.05 0.69
CA ALA A 184 19.11 17.21 1.31
C ALA A 184 18.32 17.73 2.54
N ALA A 185 16.99 17.62 2.53
CA ALA A 185 16.14 18.09 3.63
C ALA A 185 15.90 16.98 4.68
N TRP A 186 15.76 15.73 4.24
CA TRP A 186 15.45 14.59 5.09
C TRP A 186 16.68 13.89 5.66
N GLY A 187 17.87 14.15 5.08
CA GLY A 187 19.08 13.41 5.40
C GLY A 187 19.03 11.98 4.87
N ASP A 188 19.65 11.06 5.62
CA ASP A 188 19.70 9.66 5.27
C ASP A 188 18.47 8.93 5.78
N LEU A 189 17.78 8.24 4.88
CA LEU A 189 16.60 7.44 5.17
C LEU A 189 16.92 5.95 4.95
N LEU A 190 16.42 5.09 5.81
CA LEU A 190 16.49 3.64 5.67
C LEU A 190 15.07 3.06 5.73
N VAL A 191 14.65 2.36 4.70
CA VAL A 191 13.39 1.61 4.71
C VAL A 191 13.71 0.15 4.95
N ILE A 192 13.13 -0.45 6.01
CA ILE A 192 13.33 -1.87 6.33
C ILE A 192 12.01 -2.60 6.11
N ALA A 193 12.02 -3.58 5.21
CA ALA A 193 10.92 -4.51 4.97
C ALA A 193 11.17 -5.83 5.71
N PHE A 194 10.10 -6.40 6.26
CA PHE A 194 10.17 -7.64 7.03
C PHE A 194 9.36 -8.79 6.42
N GLU A 195 9.80 -10.01 6.75
CA GLU A 195 8.99 -11.22 6.62
C GLU A 195 7.70 -11.11 7.46
N PHE A 196 6.68 -11.89 7.12
CA PHE A 196 5.43 -11.90 7.90
C PHE A 196 5.66 -12.39 9.32
N ALA A 197 5.10 -11.67 10.31
CA ALA A 197 5.27 -11.95 11.74
C ALA A 197 6.74 -12.28 12.06
N PRO A 198 7.66 -11.31 11.95
CA PRO A 198 9.10 -11.53 11.89
C PRO A 198 9.62 -12.33 13.08
N ARG A 199 10.60 -13.18 12.80
CA ARG A 199 11.29 -13.98 13.82
C ARG A 199 12.17 -13.08 14.69
N ASP A 200 12.63 -13.58 15.84
CA ASP A 200 13.57 -12.85 16.69
C ASP A 200 14.87 -12.54 15.95
N GLU A 201 15.35 -13.49 15.14
CA GLU A 201 16.57 -13.32 14.34
C GLU A 201 16.44 -12.17 13.33
N ALA A 202 15.26 -11.98 12.73
CA ALA A 202 14.99 -10.85 11.82
C ALA A 202 14.95 -9.53 12.58
N LEU A 203 14.35 -9.49 13.77
CA LEU A 203 14.32 -8.31 14.62
C LEU A 203 15.71 -7.96 15.15
N ASP A 204 16.51 -8.95 15.55
CA ASP A 204 17.87 -8.77 16.04
C ASP A 204 18.81 -8.30 14.93
N TRP A 205 18.68 -8.84 13.73
CA TRP A 205 19.37 -8.35 12.54
C TRP A 205 19.07 -6.88 12.28
N ALA A 206 17.78 -6.51 12.26
CA ALA A 206 17.39 -5.12 12.02
C ALA A 206 17.90 -4.19 13.11
N ARG A 207 17.83 -4.61 14.40
CA ARG A 207 18.36 -3.85 15.53
C ARG A 207 19.86 -3.62 15.37
N GLY A 208 20.62 -4.69 15.12
CA GLY A 208 22.06 -4.58 14.90
C GLY A 208 22.42 -3.67 13.73
N LEU A 209 21.64 -3.70 12.64
CA LEU A 209 21.82 -2.83 11.50
C LEU A 209 21.61 -1.36 11.86
N ILE A 210 20.46 -1.00 12.43
CA ILE A 210 20.09 0.40 12.70
C ILE A 210 20.90 1.03 13.85
N GLU A 211 21.49 0.22 14.74
CA GLU A 211 22.37 0.67 15.83
C GLU A 211 23.84 0.76 15.39
N SER A 212 24.19 0.19 14.22
CA SER A 212 25.57 0.23 13.70
C SER A 212 26.04 1.67 13.47
N GLU A 213 27.36 1.85 13.46
CA GLU A 213 27.98 3.16 13.24
C GLU A 213 27.50 3.82 11.95
N LYS A 214 27.32 3.05 10.88
CA LYS A 214 26.86 3.54 9.59
C LYS A 214 25.42 4.06 9.65
N TYR A 215 24.49 3.34 10.29
CA TYR A 215 23.06 3.60 10.17
C TYR A 215 22.40 4.25 11.40
N ARG A 216 23.11 4.42 12.52
CA ARG A 216 22.54 4.97 13.77
C ARG A 216 21.98 6.38 13.64
N ASN A 217 22.39 7.12 12.62
CA ASN A 217 21.91 8.48 12.36
C ASN A 217 20.88 8.55 11.20
N HIS A 218 20.54 7.41 10.58
CA HIS A 218 19.48 7.35 9.57
C HIS A 218 18.11 7.42 10.23
N ARG A 219 17.15 8.07 9.57
CA ARG A 219 15.73 7.96 9.90
C ARG A 219 15.19 6.67 9.31
N VAL A 220 14.71 5.79 10.17
CA VAL A 220 14.29 4.44 9.78
C VAL A 220 12.78 4.38 9.66
N ILE A 221 12.32 3.92 8.51
CA ILE A 221 10.92 3.59 8.22
C ILE A 221 10.80 2.07 8.23
N VAL A 222 9.91 1.54 9.06
CA VAL A 222 9.59 0.11 9.08
C VAL A 222 8.39 -0.13 8.17
N LEU A 223 8.55 -1.06 7.23
CA LEU A 223 7.49 -1.59 6.38
C LEU A 223 7.24 -3.05 6.78
N THR A 224 6.05 -3.32 7.29
CA THR A 224 5.65 -4.66 7.74
C THR A 224 4.20 -4.91 7.37
N HIS A 225 3.79 -6.17 7.21
CA HIS A 225 2.44 -6.45 6.76
C HIS A 225 1.40 -6.18 7.85
N SER A 226 1.47 -6.88 8.99
CA SER A 226 0.54 -6.71 10.11
C SER A 226 1.14 -5.84 11.19
N PHE A 227 0.46 -4.76 11.61
CA PHE A 227 0.87 -3.93 12.73
C PHE A 227 -0.31 -3.30 13.48
N LEU A 228 -1.17 -2.54 12.81
CA LEU A 228 -2.37 -1.94 13.37
C LEU A 228 -3.64 -2.66 12.90
N ASP A 229 -4.63 -2.73 13.78
CA ASP A 229 -6.00 -3.06 13.41
C ASP A 229 -6.77 -1.80 12.97
N THR A 230 -7.97 -1.96 12.41
CA THR A 230 -8.83 -0.86 11.93
C THR A 230 -9.23 0.13 13.01
N ASP A 231 -9.22 -0.28 14.28
CA ASP A 231 -9.47 0.58 15.44
C ASP A 231 -8.20 1.32 15.94
N GLY A 232 -7.06 1.14 15.26
CA GLY A 232 -5.77 1.69 15.64
C GLY A 232 -5.06 0.94 16.76
N SER A 233 -5.60 -0.17 17.27
CA SER A 233 -4.89 -1.00 18.24
C SER A 233 -3.79 -1.83 17.57
N ARG A 234 -2.73 -2.20 18.32
CA ARG A 234 -1.75 -3.19 17.86
C ARG A 234 -2.22 -4.59 18.22
N LYS A 235 -2.20 -5.49 17.24
CA LYS A 235 -2.58 -6.90 17.46
C LYS A 235 -1.59 -7.57 18.40
N LYS A 236 -2.12 -8.33 19.36
CA LYS A 236 -1.34 -9.12 20.32
C LYS A 236 -1.19 -10.58 19.91
N GLY A 237 -1.99 -11.02 18.95
CA GLY A 237 -1.98 -12.37 18.41
C GLY A 237 -2.90 -12.50 17.21
N GLU A 238 -2.62 -13.49 16.38
CA GLU A 238 -3.44 -13.90 15.24
C GLU A 238 -3.48 -15.43 15.15
N SER A 239 -4.43 -15.99 14.38
CA SER A 239 -4.68 -17.42 14.34
C SER A 239 -3.74 -18.23 13.45
N TYR A 240 -2.81 -17.57 12.76
CA TYR A 240 -1.86 -18.25 11.85
C TYR A 240 -0.94 -19.22 12.58
N LYS A 241 -0.57 -20.31 11.89
CA LYS A 241 0.17 -21.44 12.50
C LYS A 241 1.69 -21.28 12.46
N LEU A 242 2.22 -20.40 11.60
CA LEU A 242 3.68 -20.26 11.44
C LEU A 242 4.37 -19.96 12.77
N THR A 243 5.57 -20.53 12.97
CA THR A 243 6.45 -20.34 14.14
C THR A 243 7.92 -20.42 13.70
N PRO A 244 8.89 -19.81 14.44
CA PRO A 244 8.71 -18.79 15.50
C PRO A 244 8.16 -17.49 14.93
N ARG A 245 7.59 -16.61 15.75
CA ARG A 245 6.92 -15.38 15.31
C ARG A 245 6.86 -14.30 16.36
N ASN A 246 6.81 -13.03 15.90
CA ASN A 246 6.45 -11.89 16.74
C ASN A 246 5.22 -11.21 16.17
N TRP A 247 4.18 -11.09 16.97
CA TRP A 247 3.00 -10.33 16.65
C TRP A 247 3.27 -8.82 16.81
N PRO A 248 2.48 -7.93 16.24
CA PRO A 248 2.69 -6.48 16.22
C PRO A 248 3.08 -5.86 17.56
N GLN A 249 2.44 -6.27 18.66
CA GLN A 249 2.80 -5.75 19.96
C GLN A 249 4.22 -6.17 20.40
N ALA A 250 4.64 -7.40 20.09
CA ALA A 250 6.00 -7.85 20.36
C ALA A 250 7.04 -7.17 19.47
N VAL A 251 6.71 -6.90 18.20
CA VAL A 251 7.58 -6.12 17.30
C VAL A 251 7.75 -4.69 17.82
N TRP A 252 6.67 -4.08 18.30
CA TRP A 252 6.76 -2.78 18.98
C TRP A 252 7.71 -2.82 20.17
N GLU A 253 7.54 -3.76 21.07
CA GLU A 253 8.30 -3.86 22.32
C GLU A 253 9.78 -4.22 22.09
N LYS A 254 10.05 -5.13 21.13
CA LYS A 254 11.39 -5.65 20.89
C LYS A 254 12.24 -4.77 19.95
N LEU A 255 11.60 -4.04 19.02
CA LEU A 255 12.32 -3.30 17.98
C LEU A 255 11.98 -1.80 17.97
N VAL A 256 10.70 -1.44 17.87
CA VAL A 256 10.30 -0.05 17.59
C VAL A 256 10.45 0.83 18.83
N TYR A 257 9.92 0.38 19.98
CA TYR A 257 9.94 1.13 21.23
C TYR A 257 11.37 1.46 21.73
N PRO A 258 12.33 0.51 21.77
CA PRO A 258 13.68 0.80 22.24
C PRO A 258 14.55 1.56 21.24
N SER A 259 14.17 1.59 19.94
CA SER A 259 14.98 2.21 18.89
C SER A 259 15.13 3.71 19.05
N LYS A 260 16.33 4.22 18.73
CA LYS A 260 16.65 5.66 18.74
C LYS A 260 16.44 6.34 17.40
N ASN A 261 16.18 5.60 16.32
CA ASN A 261 16.13 6.15 14.97
C ASN A 261 14.97 5.64 14.11
N ILE A 262 14.18 4.64 14.56
CA ILE A 262 12.89 4.36 13.91
C ILE A 262 11.97 5.56 14.10
N CYS A 263 11.38 6.05 13.01
CA CYS A 263 10.57 7.26 13.00
C CYS A 263 9.16 7.06 12.41
N LEU A 264 8.91 5.95 11.71
CA LEU A 264 7.62 5.64 11.08
C LEU A 264 7.44 4.13 10.94
N VAL A 265 6.20 3.64 11.12
CA VAL A 265 5.81 2.27 10.77
C VAL A 265 4.67 2.32 9.77
N LEU A 266 4.80 1.58 8.66
CA LEU A 266 3.81 1.43 7.62
C LEU A 266 3.36 -0.03 7.54
N CYS A 267 2.05 -0.27 7.42
CA CYS A 267 1.50 -1.62 7.33
C CYS A 267 0.20 -1.70 6.49
N GLY A 268 -0.22 -2.92 6.18
CA GLY A 268 -1.45 -3.29 5.51
C GLY A 268 -2.27 -4.27 6.32
N HIS A 269 -2.55 -5.44 5.75
CA HIS A 269 -3.18 -6.62 6.33
C HIS A 269 -4.65 -6.45 6.71
N THR A 270 -4.95 -5.56 7.64
CA THR A 270 -6.29 -5.42 8.18
C THR A 270 -7.13 -4.47 7.33
N GLY A 271 -8.34 -4.87 7.02
CA GLY A 271 -9.31 -4.06 6.32
C GLY A 271 -10.63 -4.81 6.24
N THR A 272 -11.73 -4.09 6.23
CA THR A 272 -13.07 -4.66 6.02
C THR A 272 -13.80 -3.86 4.94
N PRO A 273 -14.81 -4.42 4.29
CA PRO A 273 -15.62 -3.69 3.34
C PRO A 273 -16.12 -2.37 3.96
N PRO A 274 -16.08 -1.27 3.19
CA PRO A 274 -16.56 0.02 3.67
C PRO A 274 -18.06 -0.02 3.93
N LYS A 275 -18.52 0.84 4.82
CA LYS A 275 -19.93 1.02 5.04
C LYS A 275 -20.50 1.95 3.99
N ILE A 276 -21.64 1.58 3.42
CA ILE A 276 -22.41 2.48 2.54
C ILE A 276 -23.43 3.21 3.41
N ASP A 277 -23.27 4.51 3.51
CA ASP A 277 -24.24 5.38 4.19
C ASP A 277 -25.24 5.89 3.14
N MET A 278 -26.39 5.25 3.07
CA MET A 278 -27.47 5.61 2.14
C MET A 278 -28.31 6.79 2.65
N GLU A 279 -28.23 7.11 3.94
CA GLU A 279 -29.03 8.19 4.56
C GLU A 279 -28.27 9.53 4.61
N GLY A 280 -26.99 9.50 4.29
CA GLY A 280 -26.10 10.64 4.39
C GLY A 280 -25.38 10.72 5.73
N GLY A 281 -24.06 10.95 5.68
CA GLY A 281 -23.25 11.18 6.87
C GLY A 281 -23.65 12.44 7.65
N ALA A 282 -22.83 12.88 8.57
CA ALA A 282 -23.10 14.06 9.42
C ALA A 282 -23.40 15.36 8.63
N ASP A 283 -23.04 15.39 7.35
CA ASP A 283 -23.28 16.47 6.38
C ASP A 283 -24.50 16.22 5.47
N GLY A 284 -25.23 15.11 5.65
CA GLY A 284 -26.41 14.76 4.88
C GLY A 284 -26.15 14.28 3.45
N VAL A 285 -24.90 13.97 3.11
CA VAL A 285 -24.51 13.45 1.79
C VAL A 285 -24.33 11.93 1.85
N ALA A 286 -25.10 11.19 1.05
CA ALA A 286 -24.90 9.75 0.90
C ALA A 286 -23.48 9.46 0.38
N GLY A 287 -22.78 8.55 1.01
CA GLY A 287 -21.39 8.27 0.68
C GLY A 287 -20.90 6.89 1.12
N ILE A 288 -19.65 6.62 0.81
CA ILE A 288 -18.95 5.41 1.22
C ILE A 288 -17.97 5.77 2.33
N ASP A 289 -18.16 5.18 3.51
CA ASP A 289 -17.24 5.35 4.63
C ASP A 289 -16.12 4.29 4.54
N TYR A 290 -14.94 4.72 4.10
CA TYR A 290 -13.73 3.89 3.98
C TYR A 290 -12.90 3.81 5.27
N ARG A 291 -13.41 4.27 6.41
CA ARG A 291 -12.65 4.31 7.68
C ARG A 291 -12.06 2.96 8.06
N THR A 292 -12.74 1.87 7.71
CA THR A 292 -12.28 0.50 7.97
C THR A 292 -11.10 0.03 7.09
N THR A 293 -10.67 0.85 6.14
CA THR A 293 -9.50 0.57 5.29
C THR A 293 -8.23 1.30 5.76
N SER A 294 -8.31 2.03 6.88
CA SER A 294 -7.25 2.94 7.31
C SER A 294 -7.19 3.02 8.83
N ALA A 295 -5.99 3.05 9.38
CA ALA A 295 -5.76 3.38 10.79
C ALA A 295 -4.50 4.23 10.93
N TYR A 296 -4.52 5.13 11.91
CA TYR A 296 -3.38 5.97 12.25
C TYR A 296 -3.24 6.08 13.77
N ARG A 297 -2.02 5.94 14.25
CA ARG A 297 -1.70 6.00 15.68
C ARG A 297 -0.33 6.63 15.90
N VAL A 298 -0.17 7.31 16.99
CA VAL A 298 1.12 7.87 17.43
C VAL A 298 1.38 7.43 18.87
N ASP A 299 2.49 6.73 19.09
CA ASP A 299 2.98 6.39 20.43
C ASP A 299 4.36 6.98 20.66
N ARG A 300 4.83 6.93 21.91
CA ARG A 300 6.17 7.39 22.25
C ARG A 300 7.14 6.21 22.38
N ALA A 301 8.29 6.34 21.76
CA ALA A 301 9.44 5.47 21.97
C ALA A 301 10.05 5.67 23.39
N ALA A 302 10.97 4.80 23.77
CA ALA A 302 11.66 4.85 25.07
C ALA A 302 12.37 6.19 25.32
N ASP A 303 12.87 6.83 24.27
CA ASP A 303 13.52 8.15 24.32
C ASP A 303 12.54 9.34 24.28
N GLY A 304 11.23 9.06 24.22
CA GLY A 304 10.14 10.03 24.23
C GLY A 304 9.79 10.63 22.86
N ARG A 305 10.48 10.27 21.75
CA ARG A 305 10.08 10.66 20.39
C ARG A 305 8.71 10.06 20.05
N ARG A 306 7.93 10.78 19.26
CA ARG A 306 6.68 10.28 18.71
C ARG A 306 6.99 9.38 17.52
N ILE A 307 6.38 8.21 17.50
CA ILE A 307 6.48 7.26 16.40
C ILE A 307 5.09 7.11 15.77
N PRO A 308 4.83 7.77 14.64
CA PRO A 308 3.64 7.53 13.83
C PRO A 308 3.61 6.10 13.30
N GLN A 309 2.42 5.53 13.26
CA GLN A 309 2.13 4.20 12.72
C GLN A 309 0.91 4.33 11.83
N MET A 310 0.98 3.85 10.61
CA MET A 310 -0.10 3.97 9.62
C MET A 310 -0.40 2.61 8.99
N MET A 311 -1.65 2.21 9.04
CA MET A 311 -2.20 1.09 8.30
C MET A 311 -3.02 1.61 7.13
N PHE A 312 -2.87 0.97 5.97
CA PHE A 312 -3.71 1.19 4.81
C PHE A 312 -3.91 -0.12 4.06
N ASN A 313 -5.18 -0.56 3.95
CA ASN A 313 -5.56 -1.72 3.15
C ASN A 313 -6.95 -1.49 2.55
N SER A 314 -7.01 -1.31 1.25
CA SER A 314 -8.25 -1.04 0.51
C SER A 314 -8.82 -2.25 -0.22
N GLN A 315 -8.20 -3.42 -0.14
CA GLN A 315 -8.54 -4.59 -0.98
C GLN A 315 -10.01 -5.04 -0.91
N ALA A 316 -10.70 -4.77 0.19
CA ALA A 316 -12.12 -5.08 0.37
C ALA A 316 -13.05 -3.90 0.04
N GLY A 317 -12.51 -2.81 -0.55
CA GLY A 317 -13.19 -1.53 -0.68
C GLY A 317 -14.37 -1.48 -1.66
N ASP A 318 -14.50 -2.45 -2.54
CA ASP A 318 -15.41 -2.44 -3.70
C ASP A 318 -16.37 -3.63 -3.79
N GLY A 319 -16.59 -4.34 -2.71
CA GLY A 319 -17.45 -5.53 -2.71
C GLY A 319 -16.85 -6.70 -1.94
N GLY A 320 -15.86 -6.43 -1.12
CA GLY A 320 -15.20 -7.43 -0.28
C GLY A 320 -14.23 -8.30 -1.08
N TRP A 321 -14.07 -9.52 -0.61
CA TRP A 321 -13.07 -10.47 -1.14
C TRP A 321 -13.33 -10.95 -2.58
N PHE A 322 -14.52 -10.69 -3.12
CA PHE A 322 -14.93 -11.07 -4.48
C PHE A 322 -15.00 -9.87 -5.43
N GLY A 323 -14.67 -8.69 -4.94
CA GLY A 323 -14.60 -7.47 -5.72
C GLY A 323 -13.37 -7.38 -6.60
N ASN A 324 -13.08 -6.17 -7.05
CA ASN A 324 -11.97 -5.88 -7.96
C ASN A 324 -10.63 -5.62 -7.23
N GLY A 325 -10.59 -5.80 -5.91
CA GLY A 325 -9.40 -5.58 -5.09
C GLY A 325 -9.20 -4.13 -4.68
N GLY A 326 -10.29 -3.39 -4.49
CA GLY A 326 -10.27 -2.06 -3.86
C GLY A 326 -10.01 -0.92 -4.82
N ASP A 327 -10.57 -0.95 -6.02
CA ASP A 327 -10.63 0.19 -6.95
C ASP A 327 -9.28 0.88 -7.22
N CYS A 328 -8.17 0.14 -7.12
CA CYS A 328 -6.80 0.65 -7.31
C CYS A 328 -6.42 1.82 -6.36
N TRP A 329 -6.99 1.89 -5.16
CA TRP A 329 -6.58 2.90 -4.19
C TRP A 329 -5.13 2.69 -3.75
N LEU A 330 -4.34 3.76 -3.80
CA LEU A 330 -2.96 3.85 -3.32
C LEU A 330 -2.76 5.12 -2.52
N ARG A 331 -1.65 5.21 -1.77
CA ARG A 331 -1.25 6.43 -1.06
C ARG A 331 -0.01 7.05 -1.67
N ILE A 332 -0.07 8.35 -1.92
CA ILE A 332 1.06 9.19 -2.24
C ILE A 332 1.59 9.74 -0.92
N LEU A 333 2.80 9.32 -0.54
CA LEU A 333 3.51 9.81 0.63
C LEU A 333 4.47 10.90 0.17
N GLU A 334 4.09 12.16 0.33
CA GLU A 334 4.87 13.32 -0.08
C GLU A 334 5.79 13.78 1.05
N PHE A 335 7.08 13.55 0.89
CA PHE A 335 8.13 13.99 1.81
C PHE A 335 8.44 15.45 1.54
N ARG A 336 7.98 16.35 2.40
CA ARG A 336 8.08 17.81 2.21
C ARG A 336 9.49 18.35 2.48
N PRO A 337 9.85 19.50 1.91
CA PRO A 337 11.20 20.07 2.02
C PRO A 337 11.53 20.60 3.43
N ASP A 338 10.58 20.60 4.38
CA ASP A 338 10.83 20.91 5.78
C ASP A 338 11.60 19.79 6.52
N GLY A 339 11.80 18.63 5.86
CA GLY A 339 12.54 17.50 6.39
C GLY A 339 11.86 16.76 7.55
N ARG A 340 10.57 17.01 7.79
CA ARG A 340 9.83 16.42 8.92
C ARG A 340 8.34 16.16 8.69
N THR A 341 7.77 16.62 7.58
CA THR A 341 6.35 16.42 7.25
C THR A 341 6.21 15.49 6.07
N ILE A 342 5.40 14.43 6.23
CA ILE A 342 4.98 13.57 5.13
C ILE A 342 3.50 13.82 4.89
N GLY A 343 3.15 14.43 3.75
CA GLY A 343 1.77 14.59 3.32
C GLY A 343 1.22 13.26 2.79
N VAL A 344 0.12 12.78 3.34
CA VAL A 344 -0.56 11.54 2.92
C VAL A 344 -1.78 11.90 2.09
N ARG A 345 -1.87 11.35 0.88
CA ARG A 345 -3.02 11.53 -0.02
C ARG A 345 -3.42 10.20 -0.64
N THR A 346 -4.71 9.88 -0.60
CA THR A 346 -5.26 8.63 -1.15
C THR A 346 -5.86 8.89 -2.53
N PHE A 347 -5.37 8.13 -3.53
CA PHE A 347 -5.68 8.33 -4.94
C PHE A 347 -5.98 7.00 -5.65
N SER A 348 -6.91 7.01 -6.61
CA SER A 348 -7.21 5.88 -7.47
C SER A 348 -6.87 6.18 -8.93
N PRO A 349 -5.84 5.51 -9.50
CA PRO A 349 -5.59 5.55 -10.93
C PRO A 349 -6.77 5.09 -11.77
N LEU A 350 -7.54 4.11 -11.30
CA LEU A 350 -8.71 3.58 -12.01
C LEU A 350 -9.78 4.66 -12.22
N PHE A 351 -10.15 5.36 -11.16
CA PHE A 351 -11.14 6.44 -11.27
C PHE A 351 -10.63 7.62 -12.09
N ALA A 352 -9.33 7.86 -12.09
CA ALA A 352 -8.73 8.95 -12.86
C ALA A 352 -8.74 8.73 -14.38
N LEU A 353 -8.90 7.50 -14.87
CA LEU A 353 -8.89 7.18 -16.30
C LEU A 353 -10.15 7.67 -17.03
N SER A 354 -11.30 7.63 -16.38
CA SER A 354 -12.58 7.97 -16.98
C SER A 354 -13.00 9.37 -16.60
N ARG A 355 -13.44 10.17 -17.56
CA ARG A 355 -14.02 11.51 -17.32
C ARG A 355 -15.23 11.48 -16.38
N ILE A 356 -15.98 10.38 -16.39
CA ILE A 356 -17.17 10.23 -15.55
C ILE A 356 -16.77 10.01 -14.09
N THR A 357 -15.72 9.21 -13.85
CA THR A 357 -15.26 8.83 -12.50
C THR A 357 -14.15 9.71 -11.95
N ALA A 358 -13.52 10.55 -12.79
CA ALA A 358 -12.36 11.37 -12.43
C ALA A 358 -12.58 12.26 -11.19
N ARG A 359 -13.80 12.74 -10.95
CA ARG A 359 -14.15 13.49 -9.75
C ARG A 359 -14.01 12.69 -8.45
N ASN A 360 -14.05 11.36 -8.53
CA ASN A 360 -13.94 10.44 -7.41
C ASN A 360 -12.53 9.86 -7.26
N ALA A 361 -11.54 10.34 -8.04
CA ALA A 361 -10.17 9.81 -8.02
C ALA A 361 -9.41 10.11 -6.72
N TRP A 362 -9.92 11.01 -5.88
CA TRP A 362 -9.34 11.36 -4.58
C TRP A 362 -10.29 11.01 -3.45
N ARG A 363 -9.76 10.38 -2.41
CA ARG A 363 -10.41 10.26 -1.11
C ARG A 363 -9.91 11.43 -0.25
N THR A 364 -10.84 12.19 0.34
CA THR A 364 -10.53 13.46 1.00
C THR A 364 -10.91 13.51 2.49
N ALA A 365 -11.40 12.39 3.04
CA ALA A 365 -11.68 12.29 4.47
C ALA A 365 -10.38 12.51 5.28
N ASP A 366 -10.50 12.90 6.53
CA ASP A 366 -9.39 13.19 7.44
C ASP A 366 -8.45 11.99 7.68
N TYR A 367 -8.94 10.77 7.52
CA TYR A 367 -8.16 9.53 7.57
C TYR A 367 -7.56 9.11 6.21
N ASP A 368 -7.86 9.84 5.13
CA ASP A 368 -7.36 9.61 3.76
C ASP A 368 -6.41 10.71 3.28
N ARG A 369 -6.56 11.92 3.84
CA ARG A 369 -5.70 13.07 3.55
C ARG A 369 -5.29 13.75 4.85
N PHE A 370 -4.02 13.62 5.24
CA PHE A 370 -3.48 14.17 6.47
C PHE A 370 -1.96 14.29 6.42
N ASP A 371 -1.38 14.94 7.42
CA ASP A 371 0.05 15.09 7.57
C ASP A 371 0.59 14.20 8.70
N ILE A 372 1.67 13.48 8.42
CA ILE A 372 2.48 12.79 9.42
C ILE A 372 3.65 13.70 9.79
N ARG A 373 3.83 13.91 11.09
CA ARG A 373 4.97 14.66 11.64
C ARG A 373 6.00 13.71 12.22
N ILE A 374 7.23 13.80 11.72
CA ILE A 374 8.40 13.04 12.18
C ILE A 374 9.20 13.90 13.13
N ASP A 375 9.48 13.38 14.33
CA ASP A 375 10.35 14.03 15.29
C ASP A 375 11.82 13.90 14.86
N ASP A 376 12.64 14.90 15.21
CA ASP A 376 14.09 14.83 15.00
C ASP A 376 14.71 13.71 15.84
N LEU A 377 15.75 13.08 15.31
CA LEU A 377 16.53 12.10 16.06
C LEU A 377 17.22 12.80 17.23
N LYS A 378 17.20 12.21 18.41
CA LYS A 378 17.94 12.71 19.54
C LYS A 378 19.42 12.37 19.38
N LYS A 379 20.26 13.39 19.49
CA LYS A 379 21.72 13.25 19.49
C LYS A 379 22.22 12.60 20.77
#